data_636e9e6fe6e1e4cd82616dba1d66a061
#
_entry.id   636e9e6fe6e1e4cd82616dba1d66a061
#
_cell.length_a   1.000
_cell.length_b   1.000
_cell.length_c   1.000
_cell.angle_alpha   90.00
_cell.angle_beta   90.00
_cell.angle_gamma   90.00
#
_symmetry.space_group_name_H-M   'P 1'
#
loop_
_entity.id
_entity.type
_entity.pdbx_description
1 polymer ?
#
loop_
_entity_poly.entity_id
_entity_poly.type
_entity_poly.pdbx_seq_one_letter_code
_entity_poly.pdbx_strand_id
1 'polypeptide(L)'
;MILVGGDMVISRESSNEEVPLALMKELSAKYPIYYADGNHELKLARNEEIFGVRYKDYVHSLKEYNIHHISNETIVIQSETGFISLTAFDLEKKYYQRFHVPRMPLSHMESVVGSSPGNIFHILLAHNPNYLKTYADWGSDLVLAGHFHGGMVRIPKFGGVISPQFQIFPKYDAGEFHEGETTMILSRGL
;
A
#
# COMPACT_ATOMS: atom_id res chain seq x y z
N MET A 1 8.71 13.42 6.66
CA MET A 1 8.32 12.75 5.41
C MET A 1 6.89 12.24 5.48
N ILE A 2 6.26 11.99 4.33
CA ILE A 2 4.93 11.38 4.22
C ILE A 2 5.07 10.08 3.44
N LEU A 3 4.45 9.01 3.94
CA LEU A 3 4.38 7.70 3.29
C LEU A 3 2.95 7.46 2.85
N VAL A 4 2.74 7.21 1.56
CA VAL A 4 1.43 6.96 0.95
C VAL A 4 1.35 5.51 0.53
N GLY A 5 0.41 4.76 1.11
CA GLY A 5 0.24 3.32 0.91
C GLY A 5 -0.77 2.95 -0.18
N GLY A 6 -1.02 3.84 -1.13
CA GLY A 6 -1.89 3.59 -2.30
C GLY A 6 -3.37 3.91 -2.12
N ASP A 7 -4.12 3.67 -3.19
CA ASP A 7 -5.57 3.95 -3.33
C ASP A 7 -5.95 5.42 -3.13
N MET A 8 -5.07 6.34 -3.55
CA MET A 8 -5.39 7.78 -3.65
C MET A 8 -6.29 8.08 -4.85
N VAL A 9 -6.32 7.19 -5.83
CA VAL A 9 -7.20 7.28 -7.01
C VAL A 9 -8.24 6.16 -6.99
N ILE A 10 -9.32 6.34 -7.75
CA ILE A 10 -10.38 5.33 -7.90
C ILE A 10 -10.41 4.87 -9.35
N SER A 11 -10.30 3.56 -9.59
CA SER A 11 -10.35 2.96 -10.93
C SER A 11 -11.80 2.82 -11.44
N ARG A 12 -12.47 3.95 -11.69
CA ARG A 12 -13.77 4.07 -12.35
C ARG A 12 -13.65 5.03 -13.52
N GLU A 13 -14.41 4.81 -14.60
CA GLU A 13 -14.38 5.68 -15.80
C GLU A 13 -14.78 7.13 -15.48
N SER A 14 -15.71 7.31 -14.55
CA SER A 14 -16.21 8.64 -14.16
C SER A 14 -15.36 9.38 -13.13
N SER A 15 -14.32 8.78 -12.60
CA SER A 15 -13.41 9.42 -11.65
C SER A 15 -12.22 10.06 -12.37
N ASN A 16 -11.69 11.12 -11.77
CA ASN A 16 -10.47 11.80 -12.21
C ASN A 16 -9.45 11.86 -11.05
N GLU A 17 -8.26 12.25 -11.37
CA GLU A 17 -7.13 12.33 -10.47
C GLU A 17 -6.85 13.75 -9.95
N GLU A 18 -7.68 14.73 -10.25
CA GLU A 18 -7.44 16.15 -9.92
C GLU A 18 -7.35 16.39 -8.42
N VAL A 19 -8.30 15.83 -7.66
CA VAL A 19 -8.35 16.04 -6.21
C VAL A 19 -7.13 15.44 -5.50
N PRO A 20 -6.79 14.15 -5.71
CA PRO A 20 -5.59 13.59 -5.11
C PRO A 20 -4.31 14.27 -5.60
N LEU A 21 -4.21 14.67 -6.87
CA LEU A 21 -3.04 15.40 -7.38
C LEU A 21 -2.91 16.79 -6.73
N ALA A 22 -4.00 17.52 -6.54
CA ALA A 22 -3.97 18.81 -5.85
C ALA A 22 -3.46 18.66 -4.40
N LEU A 23 -3.97 17.68 -3.66
CA LEU A 23 -3.49 17.37 -2.31
C LEU A 23 -2.00 17.00 -2.31
N MET A 24 -1.58 16.10 -3.20
CA MET A 24 -0.19 15.67 -3.31
C MET A 24 0.75 16.84 -3.62
N LYS A 25 0.35 17.74 -4.53
CA LYS A 25 1.10 18.94 -4.87
C LYS A 25 1.29 19.89 -3.68
N GLU A 26 0.23 20.14 -2.91
CA GLU A 26 0.33 21.00 -1.71
C GLU A 26 1.22 20.38 -0.64
N LEU A 27 1.11 19.08 -0.41
CA LEU A 27 1.91 18.38 0.59
C LEU A 27 3.38 18.29 0.18
N SER A 28 3.67 18.01 -1.10
CA SER A 28 5.05 17.88 -1.59
C SER A 28 5.84 19.19 -1.52
N ALA A 29 5.15 20.34 -1.53
CA ALA A 29 5.80 21.64 -1.31
C ALA A 29 6.38 21.81 0.11
N LYS A 30 5.97 20.95 1.06
CA LYS A 30 6.36 21.06 2.48
C LYS A 30 7.14 19.83 2.97
N TYR A 31 6.88 18.66 2.40
CA TYR A 31 7.38 17.39 2.90
C TYR A 31 7.83 16.48 1.77
N PRO A 32 8.94 15.74 1.89
CA PRO A 32 9.24 14.65 0.98
C PRO A 32 8.16 13.57 1.09
N ILE A 33 7.66 13.12 -0.06
CA ILE A 33 6.60 12.11 -0.15
C ILE A 33 7.14 10.89 -0.88
N TYR A 34 6.85 9.72 -0.32
CA TYR A 34 7.10 8.40 -0.91
C TYR A 34 5.76 7.73 -1.13
N TYR A 35 5.50 7.33 -2.36
CA TYR A 35 4.19 6.86 -2.82
C TYR A 35 4.29 5.44 -3.36
N ALA A 36 3.54 4.52 -2.80
CA ALA A 36 3.36 3.17 -3.32
C ALA A 36 1.95 3.01 -3.89
N ASP A 37 1.79 2.12 -4.87
CA ASP A 37 0.50 1.84 -5.50
C ASP A 37 -0.40 0.98 -4.61
N GLY A 38 -1.71 1.29 -4.62
CA GLY A 38 -2.76 0.41 -4.14
C GLY A 38 -3.39 -0.40 -5.27
N ASN A 39 -4.47 -1.12 -4.96
CA ASN A 39 -5.14 -1.94 -5.97
C ASN A 39 -5.84 -1.12 -7.05
N HIS A 40 -6.23 0.11 -6.76
CA HIS A 40 -6.86 0.99 -7.73
C HIS A 40 -5.87 1.53 -8.75
N GLU A 41 -4.70 2.00 -8.34
CA GLU A 41 -3.61 2.42 -9.22
C GLU A 41 -3.18 1.24 -10.11
N LEU A 42 -2.93 0.07 -9.53
CA LEU A 42 -2.55 -1.13 -10.26
C LEU A 42 -3.64 -1.62 -11.22
N LYS A 43 -4.92 -1.36 -10.92
CA LYS A 43 -6.01 -1.67 -11.85
C LYS A 43 -6.03 -0.70 -13.03
N LEU A 44 -5.76 0.59 -12.82
CA LEU A 44 -5.59 1.55 -13.92
C LEU A 44 -4.41 1.13 -14.81
N ALA A 45 -3.26 0.79 -14.21
CA ALA A 45 -2.06 0.37 -14.94
C ALA A 45 -2.27 -0.88 -15.81
N ARG A 46 -3.06 -1.86 -15.32
CA ARG A 46 -3.25 -3.16 -15.96
C ARG A 46 -4.37 -3.19 -17.00
N ASN A 47 -5.20 -2.19 -17.09
CA ASN A 47 -6.36 -2.16 -17.99
C ASN A 47 -6.36 -0.85 -18.79
N GLU A 48 -5.25 -0.58 -19.48
CA GLU A 48 -5.07 0.62 -20.30
C GLU A 48 -6.11 0.69 -21.44
N GLU A 49 -6.61 -0.46 -21.90
CA GLU A 49 -7.69 -0.55 -22.88
C GLU A 49 -9.04 0.05 -22.39
N ILE A 50 -9.24 0.09 -21.06
CA ILE A 50 -10.45 0.68 -20.44
C ILE A 50 -10.19 2.11 -19.98
N PHE A 51 -9.04 2.33 -19.35
CA PHE A 51 -8.74 3.59 -18.66
C PHE A 51 -7.81 4.51 -19.43
N GLY A 52 -7.32 4.11 -20.62
CA GLY A 52 -6.38 4.88 -21.41
C GLY A 52 -5.06 5.07 -20.65
N VAL A 53 -4.46 6.24 -20.85
CA VAL A 53 -3.15 6.56 -20.27
C VAL A 53 -3.19 7.15 -18.86
N ARG A 54 -4.36 7.14 -18.19
CA ARG A 54 -4.59 7.79 -16.87
C ARG A 54 -3.55 7.44 -15.81
N TYR A 55 -3.16 6.17 -15.71
CA TYR A 55 -2.10 5.78 -14.77
C TYR A 55 -0.76 6.43 -15.10
N LYS A 56 -0.38 6.44 -16.36
CA LYS A 56 0.89 7.05 -16.81
C LYS A 56 0.91 8.56 -16.54
N ASP A 57 -0.21 9.25 -16.82
CA ASP A 57 -0.36 10.67 -16.58
C ASP A 57 -0.33 10.99 -15.08
N TYR A 58 -0.97 10.14 -14.26
CA TYR A 58 -0.94 10.27 -12.81
C TYR A 58 0.49 10.14 -12.26
N VAL A 59 1.21 9.08 -12.63
CA VAL A 59 2.61 8.86 -12.20
C VAL A 59 3.52 9.97 -12.73
N HIS A 60 3.28 10.47 -13.94
CA HIS A 60 4.02 11.61 -14.49
C HIS A 60 3.84 12.86 -13.63
N SER A 61 2.60 13.17 -13.25
CA SER A 61 2.29 14.31 -12.37
C SER A 61 2.93 14.18 -10.99
N LEU A 62 2.95 12.96 -10.40
CA LEU A 62 3.66 12.72 -9.14
C LEU A 62 5.14 13.08 -9.26
N LYS A 63 5.80 12.69 -10.36
CA LYS A 63 7.21 13.04 -10.63
C LYS A 63 7.44 14.55 -10.81
N GLU A 64 6.54 15.23 -11.50
CA GLU A 64 6.60 16.69 -11.64
C GLU A 64 6.50 17.42 -10.29
N TYR A 65 5.79 16.84 -9.32
CA TYR A 65 5.69 17.37 -7.95
C TYR A 65 6.82 16.88 -7.03
N ASN A 66 7.90 16.25 -7.58
CA ASN A 66 9.01 15.66 -6.82
C ASN A 66 8.58 14.61 -5.79
N ILE A 67 7.52 13.88 -6.09
CA ILE A 67 7.06 12.75 -5.27
C ILE A 67 7.78 11.48 -5.73
N HIS A 68 8.38 10.77 -4.80
CA HIS A 68 9.06 9.51 -5.06
C HIS A 68 8.02 8.38 -5.21
N HIS A 69 7.64 8.07 -6.44
CA HIS A 69 6.80 6.89 -6.72
C HIS A 69 7.69 5.64 -6.71
N ILE A 70 7.34 4.69 -5.87
CA ILE A 70 8.07 3.45 -5.63
C ILE A 70 7.16 2.27 -6.00
N SER A 71 7.65 1.35 -6.83
CA SER A 71 6.91 0.18 -7.30
C SER A 71 7.84 -1.03 -7.37
N ASN A 72 7.57 -2.03 -6.54
CA ASN A 72 8.36 -3.27 -6.44
C ASN A 72 9.86 -3.04 -6.28
N GLU A 73 10.23 -2.07 -5.50
CA GLU A 73 11.63 -1.73 -5.24
C GLU A 73 11.88 -1.34 -3.79
N THR A 74 13.14 -1.40 -3.39
CA THR A 74 13.64 -0.98 -2.09
C THR A 74 14.56 0.21 -2.26
N ILE A 75 14.33 1.26 -1.49
CA ILE A 75 15.20 2.43 -1.40
C ILE A 75 15.72 2.60 0.03
N VAL A 76 16.86 3.23 0.17
CA VAL A 76 17.43 3.60 1.48
C VAL A 76 17.31 5.10 1.66
N ILE A 77 16.71 5.50 2.77
CA ILE A 77 16.49 6.89 3.14
C ILE A 77 17.40 7.23 4.28
N GLN A 78 18.20 8.28 4.15
CA GLN A 78 19.02 8.81 5.24
C GLN A 78 18.14 9.66 6.16
N SER A 79 18.19 9.37 7.47
CA SER A 79 17.57 10.17 8.52
C SER A 79 18.63 10.82 9.41
N GLU A 80 18.22 11.67 10.33
CA GLU A 80 19.13 12.30 11.30
C GLU A 80 19.80 11.27 12.22
N THR A 81 19.15 10.15 12.48
CA THR A 81 19.59 9.11 13.41
C THR A 81 20.16 7.85 12.75
N GLY A 82 20.22 7.82 11.40
CA GLY A 82 20.73 6.67 10.66
C GLY A 82 20.01 6.46 9.33
N PHE A 83 19.94 5.21 8.90
CA PHE A 83 19.30 4.82 7.64
C PHE A 83 18.01 4.06 7.90
N ILE A 84 17.02 4.26 7.03
CA ILE A 84 15.76 3.52 6.99
C ILE A 84 15.67 2.89 5.61
N SER A 85 15.33 1.62 5.54
CA SER A 85 14.94 0.95 4.30
C SER A 85 13.44 1.09 4.09
N LEU A 86 13.03 1.47 2.89
CA LEU A 86 11.63 1.59 2.48
C LEU A 86 11.42 0.74 1.23
N THR A 87 10.52 -0.24 1.33
CA THR A 87 10.13 -1.09 0.21
C THR A 87 8.65 -0.87 -0.12
N ALA A 88 8.33 -0.73 -1.40
CA ALA A 88 6.97 -0.85 -1.89
C ALA A 88 6.76 -2.22 -2.55
N PHE A 89 5.68 -2.90 -2.20
CA PHE A 89 5.33 -4.21 -2.74
C PHE A 89 3.94 -4.16 -3.39
N ASP A 90 3.93 -4.20 -4.72
CA ASP A 90 2.73 -4.17 -5.54
C ASP A 90 2.14 -5.58 -5.68
N LEU A 91 1.02 -5.82 -5.02
CA LEU A 91 0.39 -7.12 -5.06
C LEU A 91 -0.32 -7.39 -6.39
N GLU A 92 -0.17 -8.61 -6.89
CA GLU A 92 -0.90 -9.06 -8.07
C GLU A 92 -2.42 -9.11 -7.81
N LYS A 93 -3.21 -8.99 -8.89
CA LYS A 93 -4.68 -9.05 -8.85
C LYS A 93 -5.22 -10.28 -8.10
N LYS A 94 -4.54 -11.44 -8.19
CA LYS A 94 -4.95 -12.67 -7.51
C LYS A 94 -5.03 -12.52 -5.98
N TYR A 95 -4.25 -11.62 -5.38
CA TYR A 95 -4.23 -11.37 -3.95
C TYR A 95 -5.34 -10.42 -3.46
N TYR A 96 -6.17 -9.90 -4.38
CA TYR A 96 -7.34 -9.07 -4.10
C TYR A 96 -8.66 -9.79 -4.43
N GLN A 97 -8.65 -11.11 -4.57
CA GLN A 97 -9.85 -11.89 -4.88
C GLN A 97 -10.89 -11.80 -3.76
N ARG A 98 -12.17 -11.77 -4.18
CA ARG A 98 -13.30 -11.80 -3.24
C ARG A 98 -13.53 -13.23 -2.75
N PHE A 99 -14.02 -13.36 -1.52
CA PHE A 99 -14.38 -14.63 -0.88
C PHE A 99 -13.22 -15.61 -0.64
N HIS A 100 -12.06 -15.37 -1.19
CA HIS A 100 -10.89 -16.24 -1.05
C HIS A 100 -9.62 -15.39 -0.87
N VAL A 101 -8.83 -15.74 0.13
CA VAL A 101 -7.50 -15.16 0.35
C VAL A 101 -6.48 -16.25 0.00
N PRO A 102 -5.89 -16.21 -1.19
CA PRO A 102 -4.87 -17.20 -1.57
C PRO A 102 -3.64 -17.05 -0.68
N ARG A 103 -2.99 -18.14 -0.36
CA ARG A 103 -1.72 -18.09 0.36
C ARG A 103 -0.66 -17.38 -0.50
N MET A 104 0.09 -16.48 0.11
CA MET A 104 1.27 -15.86 -0.50
C MET A 104 2.52 -16.54 0.08
N PRO A 105 3.29 -17.29 -0.70
CA PRO A 105 4.54 -17.85 -0.21
C PRO A 105 5.60 -16.74 -0.12
N LEU A 106 6.51 -16.86 0.85
CA LEU A 106 7.65 -15.93 1.01
C LEU A 106 8.47 -15.81 -0.27
N SER A 107 8.73 -16.92 -0.94
CA SER A 107 9.49 -16.97 -2.20
C SER A 107 8.88 -16.13 -3.33
N HIS A 108 7.53 -15.92 -3.32
CA HIS A 108 6.90 -15.02 -4.27
C HIS A 108 7.28 -13.55 -3.97
N MET A 109 7.20 -13.14 -2.70
CA MET A 109 7.60 -11.79 -2.31
C MET A 109 9.08 -11.55 -2.62
N GLU A 110 9.97 -12.50 -2.26
CA GLU A 110 11.41 -12.42 -2.56
C GLU A 110 11.70 -12.36 -4.07
N SER A 111 10.89 -13.03 -4.89
CA SER A 111 11.06 -12.97 -6.37
C SER A 111 10.72 -11.60 -6.96
N VAL A 112 9.90 -10.80 -6.26
CA VAL A 112 9.44 -9.47 -6.71
C VAL A 112 10.31 -8.35 -6.16
N VAL A 113 10.56 -8.33 -4.86
CA VAL A 113 11.27 -7.24 -4.18
C VAL A 113 12.64 -7.63 -3.63
N GLY A 114 13.09 -8.87 -3.87
CA GLY A 114 14.35 -9.39 -3.34
C GLY A 114 14.27 -9.77 -1.87
N SER A 115 15.42 -10.11 -1.29
CA SER A 115 15.52 -10.40 0.14
C SER A 115 15.47 -9.11 0.96
N SER A 116 14.98 -9.21 2.19
CA SER A 116 14.98 -8.08 3.13
C SER A 116 16.40 -7.50 3.32
N PRO A 117 16.55 -6.17 3.36
CA PRO A 117 17.88 -5.53 3.44
C PRO A 117 18.65 -5.80 4.73
N GLY A 118 18.06 -6.39 5.77
CA GLY A 118 18.71 -6.73 7.03
C GLY A 118 19.42 -5.53 7.72
N ASN A 119 19.67 -5.59 9.01
CA ASN A 119 20.50 -4.65 9.80
C ASN A 119 20.11 -3.15 9.80
N ILE A 120 19.08 -2.72 9.10
CA ILE A 120 18.50 -1.38 9.17
C ILE A 120 16.99 -1.47 9.33
N PHE A 121 16.38 -0.51 10.04
CA PHE A 121 14.94 -0.50 10.26
C PHE A 121 14.20 -0.48 8.93
N HIS A 122 13.29 -1.45 8.76
CA HIS A 122 12.66 -1.72 7.47
C HIS A 122 11.17 -1.41 7.49
N ILE A 123 10.77 -0.45 6.67
CA ILE A 123 9.37 -0.10 6.44
C ILE A 123 8.91 -0.72 5.12
N LEU A 124 7.79 -1.44 5.17
CA LEU A 124 7.13 -2.02 4.00
C LEU A 124 5.80 -1.28 3.72
N LEU A 125 5.66 -0.73 2.53
CA LEU A 125 4.38 -0.28 2.00
C LEU A 125 3.75 -1.44 1.22
N ALA A 126 2.73 -2.07 1.80
CA ALA A 126 2.01 -3.19 1.19
C ALA A 126 0.51 -3.03 1.42
N HIS A 127 -0.22 -2.69 0.37
CA HIS A 127 -1.59 -2.20 0.49
C HIS A 127 -2.56 -3.19 1.14
N ASN A 128 -2.40 -4.51 0.95
CA ASN A 128 -3.32 -5.53 1.48
C ASN A 128 -2.84 -6.11 2.82
N PRO A 129 -3.58 -5.95 3.93
CA PRO A 129 -3.17 -6.40 5.26
C PRO A 129 -3.22 -7.92 5.46
N ASN A 130 -3.91 -8.68 4.59
CA ASN A 130 -4.10 -10.12 4.75
C ASN A 130 -2.80 -10.93 4.80
N TYR A 131 -1.70 -10.37 4.33
CA TYR A 131 -0.42 -11.06 4.18
C TYR A 131 0.61 -10.68 5.24
N LEU A 132 0.17 -10.11 6.38
CA LEU A 132 1.07 -9.68 7.46
C LEU A 132 2.08 -10.76 7.87
N LYS A 133 1.65 -12.02 7.94
CA LYS A 133 2.58 -13.12 8.23
C LYS A 133 3.71 -13.23 7.20
N THR A 134 3.40 -13.13 5.91
CA THR A 134 4.43 -13.17 4.85
C THR A 134 5.36 -11.96 4.93
N TYR A 135 4.82 -10.79 5.25
CA TYR A 135 5.60 -9.57 5.43
C TYR A 135 6.56 -9.66 6.63
N ALA A 136 6.09 -10.29 7.73
CA ALA A 136 6.92 -10.57 8.90
C ALA A 136 7.99 -11.62 8.60
N ASP A 137 7.61 -12.73 7.95
CA ASP A 137 8.54 -13.78 7.54
C ASP A 137 9.63 -13.24 6.57
N TRP A 138 9.32 -12.20 5.78
CA TRP A 138 10.26 -11.53 4.89
C TRP A 138 11.23 -10.60 5.66
N GLY A 139 10.87 -10.13 6.84
CA GLY A 139 11.73 -9.33 7.72
C GLY A 139 11.41 -7.83 7.75
N SER A 140 10.12 -7.45 7.58
CA SER A 140 9.69 -6.07 7.82
C SER A 140 9.62 -5.78 9.32
N ASP A 141 10.10 -4.61 9.76
CA ASP A 141 9.87 -4.12 11.13
C ASP A 141 8.51 -3.40 11.23
N LEU A 142 8.18 -2.60 10.23
CA LEU A 142 6.94 -1.85 10.14
C LEU A 142 6.26 -2.05 8.79
N VAL A 143 4.99 -2.43 8.81
CA VAL A 143 4.14 -2.53 7.62
C VAL A 143 3.09 -1.43 7.64
N LEU A 144 2.97 -0.65 6.58
CA LEU A 144 1.88 0.30 6.38
C LEU A 144 0.93 -0.25 5.33
N ALA A 145 -0.32 -0.47 5.72
CA ALA A 145 -1.35 -1.08 4.89
C ALA A 145 -2.65 -0.26 4.86
N GLY A 146 -3.48 -0.50 3.86
CA GLY A 146 -4.78 0.13 3.65
C GLY A 146 -5.85 -0.88 3.22
N HIS A 147 -6.53 -0.63 2.10
CA HIS A 147 -7.48 -1.50 1.42
C HIS A 147 -8.79 -1.78 2.15
N PHE A 148 -8.78 -1.95 3.47
CA PHE A 148 -9.95 -2.44 4.22
C PHE A 148 -10.91 -1.33 4.66
N HIS A 149 -10.50 -0.07 4.64
CA HIS A 149 -11.31 1.11 4.99
C HIS A 149 -12.03 1.02 6.36
N GLY A 150 -11.53 0.18 7.25
CA GLY A 150 -12.21 -0.16 8.51
C GLY A 150 -13.38 -1.14 8.36
N GLY A 151 -13.54 -1.76 7.17
CA GLY A 151 -14.64 -2.65 6.79
C GLY A 151 -15.74 -1.94 5.99
N MET A 152 -16.33 -2.66 5.01
CA MET A 152 -17.51 -2.19 4.25
C MET A 152 -18.75 -2.03 5.15
N VAL A 153 -18.85 -2.89 6.16
CA VAL A 153 -19.84 -2.81 7.24
C VAL A 153 -19.09 -2.77 8.55
N ARG A 154 -19.35 -1.76 9.36
CA ARG A 154 -18.73 -1.58 10.68
C ARG A 154 -19.81 -1.42 11.76
N ILE A 155 -19.65 -2.16 12.85
CA ILE A 155 -20.54 -2.06 14.00
C ILE A 155 -19.78 -1.38 15.15
N PRO A 156 -20.34 -0.31 15.76
CA PRO A 156 -19.73 0.33 16.92
C PRO A 156 -19.37 -0.70 17.99
N LYS A 157 -18.17 -0.61 18.55
CA LYS A 157 -17.57 -1.52 19.54
C LYS A 157 -17.13 -2.91 19.03
N PHE A 158 -17.64 -3.38 17.87
CA PHE A 158 -17.26 -4.69 17.30
C PHE A 158 -16.28 -4.58 16.12
N GLY A 159 -16.08 -3.37 15.56
CA GLY A 159 -15.15 -3.18 14.45
C GLY A 159 -15.76 -3.49 13.08
N GLY A 160 -14.89 -3.80 12.11
CA GLY A 160 -15.28 -4.18 10.75
C GLY A 160 -15.89 -5.57 10.70
N VAL A 161 -17.09 -5.70 10.12
CA VAL A 161 -17.82 -6.97 10.02
C VAL A 161 -17.62 -7.61 8.67
N ILE A 162 -17.49 -6.81 7.60
CA ILE A 162 -17.29 -7.30 6.24
C ILE A 162 -16.16 -6.49 5.61
N SER A 163 -15.11 -7.17 5.12
CA SER A 163 -14.01 -6.53 4.39
C SER A 163 -14.37 -6.28 2.91
N PRO A 164 -13.63 -5.45 2.16
CA PRO A 164 -13.77 -5.30 0.71
C PRO A 164 -13.62 -6.61 -0.08
N GLN A 165 -12.94 -7.59 0.48
CA GLN A 165 -12.81 -8.94 -0.08
C GLN A 165 -13.93 -9.89 0.37
N PHE A 166 -15.01 -9.38 1.01
CA PHE A 166 -16.15 -10.13 1.52
C PHE A 166 -15.81 -11.17 2.61
N GLN A 167 -14.72 -10.93 3.35
CA GLN A 167 -14.44 -11.70 4.56
C GLN A 167 -15.40 -11.24 5.68
N ILE A 168 -16.06 -12.19 6.31
CA ILE A 168 -16.92 -11.94 7.48
C ILE A 168 -16.01 -11.97 8.73
N PHE A 169 -16.10 -10.94 9.56
CA PHE A 169 -15.24 -10.70 10.71
C PHE A 169 -13.74 -10.83 10.34
N PRO A 170 -13.23 -9.94 9.47
CA PRO A 170 -11.84 -10.01 9.04
C PRO A 170 -10.90 -9.91 10.24
N LYS A 171 -9.78 -10.65 10.21
CA LYS A 171 -8.73 -10.59 11.25
C LYS A 171 -8.21 -9.18 11.45
N TYR A 172 -8.16 -8.40 10.38
CA TYR A 172 -7.67 -7.02 10.35
C TYR A 172 -8.79 -6.10 9.87
N ASP A 173 -9.01 -4.97 10.54
CA ASP A 173 -9.99 -3.97 10.08
C ASP A 173 -9.41 -2.55 10.11
N ALA A 174 -8.76 -2.14 11.19
CA ALA A 174 -8.07 -0.86 11.32
C ALA A 174 -7.25 -0.82 12.61
N GLY A 175 -6.17 -0.05 12.62
CA GLY A 175 -5.33 0.15 13.80
C GLY A 175 -4.03 -0.61 13.74
N GLU A 176 -3.53 -1.02 14.89
CA GLU A 176 -2.23 -1.66 15.06
C GLU A 176 -2.37 -3.17 15.26
N PHE A 177 -1.54 -3.93 14.56
CA PHE A 177 -1.47 -5.39 14.62
C PHE A 177 -0.02 -5.85 14.67
N HIS A 178 0.24 -7.03 15.26
CA HIS A 178 1.57 -7.60 15.39
C HIS A 178 1.63 -9.03 14.86
N GLU A 179 2.78 -9.38 14.27
CA GLU A 179 3.16 -10.74 13.91
C GLU A 179 4.66 -10.91 14.22
N GLY A 180 5.00 -11.63 15.27
CA GLY A 180 6.36 -11.66 15.82
C GLY A 180 6.82 -10.26 16.23
N GLU A 181 7.98 -9.83 15.75
CA GLU A 181 8.54 -8.49 15.99
C GLU A 181 8.00 -7.42 15.00
N THR A 182 7.24 -7.84 13.99
CA THR A 182 6.68 -6.94 12.97
C THR A 182 5.43 -6.24 13.46
N THR A 183 5.39 -4.92 13.35
CA THR A 183 4.19 -4.11 13.60
C THR A 183 3.54 -3.73 12.26
N MET A 184 2.23 -3.87 12.15
CA MET A 184 1.45 -3.34 11.01
C MET A 184 0.51 -2.24 11.50
N ILE A 185 0.56 -1.10 10.82
CA ILE A 185 -0.43 -0.03 10.95
C ILE A 185 -1.38 -0.10 9.76
N LEU A 186 -2.65 -0.38 10.03
CA LEU A 186 -3.71 -0.45 9.03
C LEU A 186 -4.56 0.81 9.05
N SER A 187 -4.44 1.61 7.98
CA SER A 187 -5.21 2.83 7.78
C SER A 187 -6.64 2.53 7.34
N ARG A 188 -7.56 3.42 7.72
CA ARG A 188 -8.93 3.42 7.17
C ARG A 188 -9.08 4.27 5.92
N GLY A 189 -8.04 4.95 5.53
CA GLY A 189 -8.06 5.96 4.46
C GLY A 189 -8.32 7.36 4.98
N LEU A 190 -8.39 8.30 4.05
CA LEU A 190 -8.70 9.73 4.27
C LEU A 190 -10.20 9.97 4.15
#